data_acaf73708d298521681c10237b0d1032
#
_entry.id   acaf73708d298521681c10237b0d1032
#
_cell.length_a   1.000
_cell.length_b   1.000
_cell.length_c   1.000
_cell.angle_alpha   90.00
_cell.angle_beta   90.00
_cell.angle_gamma   90.00
#
_symmetry.space_group_name_H-M   'P 1'
#
loop_
_entity.id
_entity.type
_entity.pdbx_description
1 polymer ?
#
loop_
_entity_poly.entity_id
_entity_poly.type
_entity_poly.pdbx_seq_one_letter_code
_entity_poly.pdbx_strand_id
1 'polypeptide(L)'
;MKLKGLLAALAPTIAKSVGGPMGGMAMKLVAAKLGVKEENPVKIEKLLEAQPEKIEKLKEAEDEFADKIKAMEIDLEEFRVQTA
;
A
#
# COMPACT_ATOMS: atom_id res chain seq x y z
N MET A 1 -10.07 7.89 10.27
CA MET A 1 -10.24 8.28 8.86
C MET A 1 -10.47 7.07 7.99
N LYS A 2 -11.35 7.18 7.04
CA LYS A 2 -11.76 6.05 6.22
C LYS A 2 -11.14 6.15 4.84
N LEU A 3 -10.41 5.14 4.44
CA LEU A 3 -9.96 5.02 3.05
C LEU A 3 -11.15 4.65 2.17
N LYS A 4 -11.14 5.14 0.95
CA LYS A 4 -12.26 4.89 0.03
C LYS A 4 -12.29 3.49 -0.56
N GLY A 5 -11.34 2.67 -0.21
CA GLY A 5 -11.29 1.30 -0.67
C GLY A 5 -10.46 1.05 -1.92
N LEU A 6 -9.98 2.11 -2.57
CA LEU A 6 -9.13 1.94 -3.74
C LEU A 6 -7.81 1.23 -3.37
N LEU A 7 -7.16 1.66 -2.30
CA LEU A 7 -5.97 0.98 -1.83
C LEU A 7 -6.29 -0.45 -1.39
N ALA A 8 -7.39 -0.64 -0.67
CA ALA A 8 -7.76 -1.97 -0.21
C ALA A 8 -8.04 -2.92 -1.38
N ALA A 9 -8.64 -2.41 -2.45
CA ALA A 9 -8.96 -3.23 -3.62
C ALA A 9 -7.72 -3.57 -4.45
N LEU A 10 -6.82 -2.61 -4.62
CA LEU A 10 -5.68 -2.75 -5.53
C LEU A 10 -4.40 -3.17 -4.82
N ALA A 11 -4.26 -2.83 -3.55
CA ALA A 11 -3.05 -3.09 -2.77
C ALA A 11 -3.43 -3.51 -1.36
N PRO A 12 -4.01 -4.70 -1.19
CA PRO A 12 -4.55 -5.13 0.12
C PRO A 12 -3.48 -5.24 1.20
N THR A 13 -2.28 -5.69 0.88
CA THR A 13 -1.22 -5.81 1.88
C THR A 13 -0.78 -4.43 2.36
N ILE A 14 -0.63 -3.50 1.42
CA ILE A 14 -0.27 -2.12 1.75
C ILE A 14 -1.38 -1.46 2.57
N ALA A 15 -2.63 -1.63 2.15
CA ALA A 15 -3.76 -1.03 2.84
C ALA A 15 -3.86 -1.51 4.29
N LYS A 16 -3.64 -2.79 4.52
CA LYS A 16 -3.68 -3.35 5.87
C LYS A 16 -2.54 -2.83 6.74
N SER A 17 -1.39 -2.56 6.16
CA SER A 17 -0.24 -2.08 6.93
C SER A 17 -0.32 -0.62 7.31
N VAL A 18 -1.20 0.16 6.68
CA VAL A 18 -1.31 1.61 6.89
C VAL A 18 -1.50 1.98 8.36
N GLY A 19 -2.30 1.21 9.09
CA GLY A 19 -2.54 1.48 10.50
C GLY A 19 -1.57 0.79 11.46
N GLY A 20 -0.58 0.07 10.95
CA GLY A 20 0.32 -0.72 11.76
C GLY A 20 1.76 -0.21 11.73
N PRO A 21 2.68 -0.95 12.38
CA PRO A 21 4.08 -0.50 12.46
C PRO A 21 4.80 -0.45 11.12
N MET A 22 4.32 -1.13 10.12
CA MET A 22 4.94 -1.14 8.79
C MET A 22 4.31 -0.12 7.83
N GLY A 23 3.35 0.68 8.31
CA GLY A 23 2.66 1.65 7.47
C GLY A 23 3.58 2.64 6.80
N GLY A 24 4.57 3.15 7.54
CA GLY A 24 5.53 4.11 6.99
C GLY A 24 6.34 3.50 5.85
N MET A 25 6.81 2.27 6.01
CA MET A 25 7.57 1.58 4.96
C MET A 25 6.69 1.34 3.73
N ALA A 26 5.45 0.91 3.95
CA ALA A 26 4.53 0.66 2.86
C ALA A 26 4.27 1.93 2.04
N MET A 27 4.00 3.04 2.72
CA MET A 27 3.70 4.28 2.03
C MET A 27 4.91 4.88 1.35
N LYS A 28 6.11 4.71 1.90
CA LYS A 28 7.33 5.14 1.23
C LYS A 28 7.53 4.38 -0.07
N LEU A 29 7.28 3.08 -0.05
CA LEU A 29 7.39 2.27 -1.25
C LEU A 29 6.38 2.72 -2.31
N VAL A 30 5.14 2.97 -1.90
CA VAL A 30 4.11 3.47 -2.81
C VAL A 30 4.55 4.79 -3.43
N ALA A 31 4.99 5.74 -2.61
CA ALA A 31 5.42 7.04 -3.10
C ALA A 31 6.58 6.92 -4.10
N ALA A 32 7.54 6.06 -3.79
CA ALA A 32 8.68 5.84 -4.68
C ALA A 32 8.23 5.26 -6.03
N LYS A 33 7.31 4.30 -6.00
CA LYS A 33 6.82 3.69 -7.24
C LYS A 33 5.99 4.65 -8.07
N LEU A 34 5.19 5.49 -7.41
CA LEU A 34 4.39 6.48 -8.11
C LEU A 34 5.19 7.70 -8.55
N GLY A 35 6.41 7.84 -8.06
CA GLY A 35 7.27 8.97 -8.40
C GLY A 35 6.83 10.26 -7.73
N VAL A 36 6.26 10.17 -6.54
CA VAL A 36 5.77 11.33 -5.79
C VAL A 36 6.38 11.35 -4.39
N LYS A 37 6.24 12.47 -3.72
CA LYS A 37 6.73 12.62 -2.35
C LYS A 37 5.65 12.42 -1.30
N GLU A 38 4.39 12.32 -1.73
CA GLU A 38 3.27 12.20 -0.82
C GLU A 38 3.21 10.80 -0.22
N GLU A 39 3.11 10.71 1.10
CA GLU A 39 3.02 9.43 1.81
C GLU A 39 1.69 9.26 2.55
N ASN A 40 0.81 10.25 2.50
CA ASN A 40 -0.49 10.14 3.14
C ASN A 40 -1.41 9.25 2.29
N PRO A 41 -1.93 8.15 2.85
CA PRO A 41 -2.73 7.21 2.06
C PRO A 41 -3.98 7.83 1.43
N VAL A 42 -4.62 8.77 2.10
CA VAL A 42 -5.81 9.43 1.54
C VAL A 42 -5.44 10.27 0.33
N LYS A 43 -4.33 10.99 0.42
CA LYS A 43 -3.86 11.80 -0.69
C LYS A 43 -3.38 10.94 -1.86
N ILE A 44 -2.79 9.79 -1.56
CA ILE A 44 -2.39 8.82 -2.60
C ILE A 44 -3.64 8.31 -3.33
N GLU A 45 -4.71 8.01 -2.61
CA GLU A 45 -5.96 7.60 -3.27
C GLU A 45 -6.50 8.68 -4.18
N LYS A 46 -6.47 9.93 -3.74
CA LYS A 46 -6.91 11.04 -4.57
C LYS A 46 -6.04 11.20 -5.82
N LEU A 47 -4.74 11.01 -5.65
CA LEU A 47 -3.80 11.06 -6.77
C LEU A 47 -4.13 9.98 -7.80
N LEU A 48 -4.43 8.77 -7.33
CA LEU A 48 -4.76 7.67 -8.24
C LEU A 48 -6.08 7.92 -8.97
N GLU A 49 -7.05 8.53 -8.30
CA GLU A 49 -8.30 8.91 -8.94
C GLU A 49 -8.08 9.93 -10.04
N ALA A 50 -7.17 10.88 -9.81
CA ALA A 50 -6.84 11.91 -10.79
C ALA A 50 -5.94 11.39 -11.90
N GLN A 51 -5.09 10.41 -11.60
CA GLN A 51 -4.11 9.87 -12.55
C GLN A 51 -4.20 8.35 -12.59
N PRO A 52 -5.24 7.80 -13.23
CA PRO A 52 -5.46 6.34 -13.24
C PRO A 52 -4.31 5.54 -13.86
N GLU A 53 -3.49 6.17 -14.68
CA GLU A 53 -2.34 5.50 -15.26
C GLU A 53 -1.31 5.08 -14.21
N LYS A 54 -1.36 5.64 -13.02
CA LYS A 54 -0.45 5.27 -11.93
C LYS A 54 -0.92 4.03 -11.16
N ILE A 55 -2.09 3.52 -11.46
CA ILE A 55 -2.61 2.33 -10.79
C ILE A 55 -1.71 1.12 -10.99
N GLU A 56 -1.13 0.98 -12.18
CA GLU A 56 -0.20 -0.12 -12.44
C GLU A 56 1.03 -0.05 -11.54
N LYS A 57 1.51 1.17 -11.28
CA LYS A 57 2.64 1.35 -10.37
C LYS A 57 2.27 0.98 -8.93
N LEU A 58 1.02 1.25 -8.54
CA LEU A 58 0.54 0.83 -7.24
C LEU A 58 0.54 -0.69 -7.12
N LYS A 59 0.12 -1.39 -8.19
CA LYS A 59 0.14 -2.85 -8.18
C LYS A 59 1.56 -3.40 -8.06
N GLU A 60 2.52 -2.76 -8.74
CA GLU A 60 3.92 -3.13 -8.59
C GLU A 60 4.40 -2.94 -7.15
N ALA A 61 3.99 -1.84 -6.51
CA ALA A 61 4.34 -1.59 -5.12
C ALA A 61 3.76 -2.66 -4.20
N GLU A 62 2.52 -3.06 -4.47
CA GLU A 62 1.88 -4.11 -3.68
C GLU A 62 2.67 -5.42 -3.78
N ASP A 63 3.06 -5.81 -4.99
CA ASP A 63 3.81 -7.04 -5.19
C ASP A 63 5.16 -6.98 -4.48
N GLU A 64 5.87 -5.86 -4.59
CA GLU A 64 7.15 -5.71 -3.90
C GLU A 64 6.99 -5.72 -2.39
N PHE A 65 5.95 -5.07 -1.88
CA PHE A 65 5.72 -5.05 -0.45
C PHE A 65 5.38 -6.45 0.07
N ALA A 66 4.55 -7.18 -0.66
CA ALA A 66 4.23 -8.55 -0.31
C ALA A 66 5.48 -9.43 -0.27
N ASP A 67 6.38 -9.25 -1.24
CA ASP A 67 7.64 -9.99 -1.27
C ASP A 67 8.52 -9.63 -0.07
N LYS A 68 8.54 -8.36 0.33
CA LYS A 68 9.30 -7.96 1.53
C LYS A 68 8.74 -8.60 2.78
N ILE A 69 7.43 -8.68 2.91
CA ILE A 69 6.79 -9.33 4.05
C ILE A 69 7.18 -10.81 4.09
N LYS A 70 7.15 -11.48 2.95
CA LYS A 70 7.55 -12.88 2.86
C LYS A 70 9.03 -13.07 3.22
N ALA A 71 9.87 -12.15 2.77
CA ALA A 71 11.31 -12.21 3.06
C ALA A 71 11.60 -12.05 4.54
N MET A 72 10.69 -11.42 5.28
CA MET A 72 10.81 -11.30 6.74
C MET A 72 10.21 -12.50 7.47
N GLU A 73 9.83 -13.56 6.74
CA GLU A 73 9.24 -14.77 7.29
C GLU A 73 7.89 -14.51 7.97
N ILE A 74 7.18 -13.50 7.51
CA ILE A 74 5.84 -13.18 8.01
C ILE A 74 4.82 -13.84 7.09
N ASP A 75 3.85 -14.55 7.68
CA ASP A 75 2.76 -15.14 6.92
C ASP A 75 1.84 -14.01 6.43
N LEU A 76 1.69 -13.90 5.11
CA LEU A 76 0.90 -12.82 4.53
C LEU A 76 -0.55 -12.85 4.97
N GLU A 77 -1.13 -14.03 5.00
CA GLU A 77 -2.53 -14.16 5.38
C GLU A 77 -2.74 -13.75 6.83
N GLU A 78 -1.88 -14.22 7.71
CA GLU A 78 -1.91 -13.84 9.11
C GLU A 78 -1.66 -12.35 9.29
N PHE A 79 -0.71 -11.80 8.53
CA PHE A 79 -0.41 -10.38 8.57
C PHE A 79 -1.65 -9.55 8.22
N ARG A 80 -2.35 -9.92 7.15
CA ARG A 80 -3.57 -9.22 6.73
C ARG A 80 -4.67 -9.30 7.76
N VAL A 81 -4.82 -10.45 8.41
CA VAL A 81 -5.81 -10.64 9.45
C VAL A 81 -5.48 -9.81 10.68
N GLN A 82 -4.24 -9.84 11.11
CA GLN A 82 -3.82 -9.13 12.33
C GLN A 82 -3.91 -7.61 12.19
N THR A 83 -3.74 -7.10 11.00
CA THR A 83 -3.80 -5.66 10.78
C THR A 83 -5.19 -5.17 10.37
N ALA A 84 -6.12 -6.06 10.28
CA ALA A 84 -7.49 -5.72 9.89
C ALA A 84 -8.28 -4.97 11.02
#